data_8b5e9152fbdff59e869fe0e9957356a3
#
_entry.id   8b5e9152fbdff59e869fe0e9957356a3
#
_cell.length_a   1.000
_cell.length_b   1.000
_cell.length_c   1.000
_cell.angle_alpha   90.00
_cell.angle_beta   90.00
_cell.angle_gamma   90.00
#
_symmetry.space_group_name_H-M   'P 1'
#
loop_
_entity.id
_entity.type
_entity.pdbx_description
1 polymer ?
#
loop_
_entity_poly.entity_id
_entity_poly.type
_entity_poly.pdbx_seq_one_letter_code
_entity_poly.pdbx_strand_id
1 'polypeptide(L)'
;MASIGRDTQSGIYRGGALGKMPLVPASWDALEAAARATMSADAFAYVAGSAGRERTADANTAAFDAWRIVPRMLRDVGVRDLTVDLFGRSYPSPVIAAPVGVLEVAHPEADLGMARAAAALGIPYVASNQASISLEDTFASTPGAPHWFQLYWSSSDELVESLIARAENAGAEAIVITLDTHMLGWRPRDLDLAYLPFAHGLGIAQYTSDPVFCRLVTERIAAPTQSETPRMNSAVLRTLLDMTRHYPGSFWSNLRSKEPRTAVEVFLEVFSRSSLTWQNLEFVRKRTKLPILLKGIQHPDDAELAVEHGADGIIVSNHGGRQLDRAIGSLDALRAIVEKINSRVPVLFDSGIRSGSDILIALALGASAVLVGRPWVYGLAVGGAAGAEAVLRNLLAELDLNLGLSGNTSITELGAATLSHNAS
;
A
#
# COMPACT_ATOMS: atom_id res chain seq x y z
N MET A 1 4.25 -18.43 26.03
CA MET A 1 3.72 -18.41 24.65
C MET A 1 4.89 -18.35 23.68
N ALA A 2 4.76 -18.94 22.49
CA ALA A 2 5.77 -18.82 21.44
C ALA A 2 5.88 -17.37 20.99
N SER A 3 7.11 -16.86 20.86
CA SER A 3 7.39 -15.48 20.41
C SER A 3 7.65 -15.52 18.92
N ILE A 4 6.92 -14.72 18.12
CA ILE A 4 7.11 -14.70 16.68
C ILE A 4 8.57 -14.41 16.31
N GLY A 5 9.25 -13.55 17.05
CA GLY A 5 10.66 -13.22 16.86
C GLY A 5 11.57 -14.43 17.03
N ARG A 6 11.48 -15.07 18.19
CA ARG A 6 12.31 -16.23 18.51
C ARG A 6 12.03 -17.44 17.62
N ASP A 7 10.77 -17.67 17.31
CA ASP A 7 10.37 -18.82 16.48
C ASP A 7 10.84 -18.66 15.04
N THR A 8 10.70 -17.46 14.46
CA THR A 8 11.18 -17.14 13.12
C THR A 8 12.70 -17.27 13.05
N GLN A 9 13.43 -16.61 13.97
CA GLN A 9 14.89 -16.64 14.01
C GLN A 9 15.43 -18.08 14.19
N SER A 10 14.86 -18.83 15.14
CA SER A 10 15.26 -20.22 15.39
C SER A 10 14.91 -21.16 14.23
N GLY A 11 13.80 -20.88 13.52
CA GLY A 11 13.40 -21.60 12.32
C GLY A 11 14.42 -21.44 11.19
N ILE A 12 14.87 -20.20 10.96
CA ILE A 12 15.90 -19.88 9.96
C ILE A 12 17.22 -20.59 10.30
N TYR A 13 17.71 -20.49 11.54
CA TYR A 13 18.96 -21.15 11.95
C TYR A 13 18.90 -22.66 11.86
N ARG A 14 17.78 -23.29 12.29
CA ARG A 14 17.59 -24.73 12.14
C ARG A 14 17.54 -25.16 10.68
N GLY A 15 16.88 -24.35 9.82
CA GLY A 15 16.88 -24.57 8.37
C GLY A 15 18.30 -24.56 7.81
N GLY A 16 19.11 -23.56 8.18
CA GLY A 16 20.51 -23.43 7.76
C GLY A 16 21.38 -24.63 8.19
N ALA A 17 21.18 -25.14 9.40
CA ALA A 17 21.86 -26.34 9.86
C ALA A 17 21.52 -27.61 9.02
N LEU A 18 20.39 -27.57 8.31
CA LEU A 18 19.96 -28.62 7.38
C LEU A 18 20.26 -28.27 5.90
N GLY A 19 21.07 -27.25 5.65
CA GLY A 19 21.44 -26.79 4.30
C GLY A 19 20.32 -26.05 3.56
N LYS A 20 19.26 -25.59 4.26
CA LYS A 20 18.16 -24.84 3.66
C LYS A 20 18.34 -23.33 3.85
N MET A 21 18.37 -22.60 2.78
CA MET A 21 18.37 -21.12 2.82
C MET A 21 16.95 -20.60 3.02
N PRO A 22 16.77 -19.41 3.66
CA PRO A 22 15.47 -18.76 3.73
C PRO A 22 14.96 -18.41 2.33
N LEU A 23 13.64 -18.42 2.15
CA LEU A 23 12.98 -18.13 0.87
C LEU A 23 13.29 -16.72 0.38
N VAL A 24 13.34 -15.75 1.29
CA VAL A 24 13.67 -14.37 1.01
C VAL A 24 14.83 -13.89 1.91
N PRO A 25 15.68 -13.00 1.43
CA PRO A 25 16.69 -12.35 2.28
C PRO A 25 16.04 -11.61 3.45
N ALA A 26 16.73 -11.58 4.61
CA ALA A 26 16.27 -10.84 5.79
C ALA A 26 16.69 -9.36 5.76
N SER A 27 17.79 -9.01 5.08
CA SER A 27 18.24 -7.63 4.96
C SER A 27 17.54 -6.93 3.78
N TRP A 28 17.28 -5.63 3.94
CA TRP A 28 16.62 -4.81 2.92
C TRP A 28 17.39 -4.82 1.58
N ASP A 29 18.69 -4.54 1.60
CA ASP A 29 19.48 -4.42 0.36
C ASP A 29 19.51 -5.73 -0.43
N ALA A 30 19.64 -6.85 0.27
CA ALA A 30 19.63 -8.17 -0.38
C ALA A 30 18.23 -8.53 -0.91
N LEU A 31 17.15 -8.13 -0.22
CA LEU A 31 15.78 -8.33 -0.67
C LEU A 31 15.50 -7.50 -1.93
N GLU A 32 15.89 -6.23 -1.95
CA GLU A 32 15.77 -5.38 -3.13
C GLU A 32 16.57 -5.92 -4.32
N ALA A 33 17.80 -6.38 -4.08
CA ALA A 33 18.63 -7.00 -5.11
C ALA A 33 18.00 -8.28 -5.67
N ALA A 34 17.40 -9.14 -4.83
CA ALA A 34 16.69 -10.34 -5.24
C ALA A 34 15.45 -10.00 -6.09
N ALA A 35 14.65 -9.01 -5.67
CA ALA A 35 13.51 -8.55 -6.43
C ALA A 35 13.92 -7.96 -7.78
N ARG A 36 14.98 -7.16 -7.82
CA ARG A 36 15.55 -6.63 -9.07
C ARG A 36 15.99 -7.72 -10.05
N ALA A 37 16.53 -8.83 -9.51
CA ALA A 37 16.95 -9.96 -10.35
C ALA A 37 15.77 -10.79 -10.88
N THR A 38 14.61 -10.74 -10.22
CA THR A 38 13.42 -11.52 -10.57
C THR A 38 12.47 -10.75 -11.49
N MET A 39 12.29 -9.46 -11.24
CA MET A 39 11.37 -8.61 -12.00
C MET A 39 11.97 -8.17 -13.35
N SER A 40 11.10 -7.85 -14.33
CA SER A 40 11.55 -7.14 -15.52
C SER A 40 12.07 -5.73 -15.16
N ALA A 41 12.90 -5.16 -16.03
CA ALA A 41 13.45 -3.82 -15.81
C ALA A 41 12.34 -2.76 -15.65
N ASP A 42 11.30 -2.83 -16.48
CA ASP A 42 10.16 -1.90 -16.45
C ASP A 42 9.36 -2.05 -15.14
N ALA A 43 9.06 -3.29 -14.75
CA ALA A 43 8.35 -3.59 -13.53
C ALA A 43 9.13 -3.14 -12.28
N PHE A 44 10.43 -3.41 -12.24
CA PHE A 44 11.28 -2.97 -11.13
C PHE A 44 11.39 -1.44 -11.08
N ALA A 45 11.57 -0.76 -12.23
CA ALA A 45 11.59 0.70 -12.28
C ALA A 45 10.29 1.30 -11.75
N TYR A 46 9.14 0.74 -12.14
CA TYR A 46 7.83 1.17 -11.68
C TYR A 46 7.65 1.00 -10.15
N VAL A 47 8.02 -0.15 -9.57
CA VAL A 47 7.85 -0.43 -8.14
C VAL A 47 8.87 0.34 -7.28
N ALA A 48 10.14 0.33 -7.67
CA ALA A 48 11.23 0.93 -6.91
C ALA A 48 11.29 2.46 -7.08
N GLY A 49 10.90 2.98 -8.26
CA GLY A 49 11.01 4.38 -8.64
C GLY A 49 10.23 5.34 -7.75
N SER A 50 10.69 6.59 -7.69
CA SER A 50 10.08 7.69 -6.95
C SER A 50 10.07 8.98 -7.80
N ALA A 51 9.50 10.06 -7.26
CA ALA A 51 9.36 11.31 -7.98
C ALA A 51 10.71 12.07 -8.09
N GLY A 52 10.88 12.80 -9.18
CA GLY A 52 11.99 13.71 -9.43
C GLY A 52 13.35 13.05 -9.26
N ARG A 53 14.18 13.56 -8.40
CA ARG A 53 15.51 13.02 -8.04
C ARG A 53 15.46 12.03 -6.87
N GLU A 54 14.27 11.56 -6.51
CA GLU A 54 14.01 10.61 -5.43
C GLU A 54 14.39 11.11 -4.02
N ARG A 55 14.54 12.42 -3.84
CA ARG A 55 14.97 13.02 -2.56
C ARG A 55 13.97 12.85 -1.44
N THR A 56 12.67 12.76 -1.74
CA THR A 56 11.66 12.44 -0.72
C THR A 56 11.78 10.98 -0.27
N ALA A 57 12.10 10.06 -1.19
CA ALA A 57 12.33 8.66 -0.83
C ALA A 57 13.58 8.51 0.05
N ASP A 58 14.66 9.25 -0.27
CA ASP A 58 15.87 9.32 0.57
C ASP A 58 15.52 9.89 1.96
N ALA A 59 14.79 11.00 2.02
CA ALA A 59 14.37 11.65 3.27
C ALA A 59 13.51 10.72 4.14
N ASN A 60 12.65 9.90 3.55
CA ASN A 60 11.83 8.95 4.30
C ASN A 60 12.65 7.91 5.07
N THR A 61 13.77 7.46 4.53
CA THR A 61 14.66 6.52 5.22
C THR A 61 15.61 7.24 6.17
N ALA A 62 16.17 8.36 5.75
CA ALA A 62 17.09 9.17 6.56
C ALA A 62 16.43 9.72 7.84
N ALA A 63 15.11 9.98 7.81
CA ALA A 63 14.38 10.47 8.99
C ALA A 63 14.44 9.49 10.18
N PHE A 64 14.54 8.18 9.94
CA PHE A 64 14.74 7.19 11.00
C PHE A 64 16.13 7.25 11.61
N ASP A 65 17.15 7.66 10.84
CA ASP A 65 18.53 7.76 11.33
C ASP A 65 18.72 8.85 12.39
N ALA A 66 17.80 9.79 12.50
CA ALA A 66 17.78 10.79 13.56
C ALA A 66 17.40 10.22 14.94
N TRP A 67 16.86 9.01 14.99
CA TRP A 67 16.37 8.40 16.23
C TRP A 67 17.20 7.19 16.64
N ARG A 68 17.34 6.99 17.95
CA ARG A 68 18.00 5.82 18.56
C ARG A 68 17.08 5.23 19.63
N ILE A 69 16.95 3.91 19.62
CA ILE A 69 16.22 3.17 20.66
C ILE A 69 17.09 3.11 21.90
N VAL A 70 16.54 3.48 23.07
CA VAL A 70 17.24 3.48 24.35
C VAL A 70 16.84 2.22 25.13
N PRO A 71 17.71 1.18 25.19
CA PRO A 71 17.35 -0.07 25.85
C PRO A 71 17.35 0.05 27.38
N ARG A 72 16.42 -0.63 28.05
CA ARG A 72 16.32 -0.74 29.50
C ARG A 72 16.58 -2.19 29.93
N MET A 73 17.54 -2.36 30.82
CA MET A 73 17.98 -3.70 31.27
C MET A 73 17.20 -4.21 32.49
N LEU A 74 17.29 -5.52 32.73
CA LEU A 74 16.73 -6.23 33.88
C LEU A 74 15.19 -6.06 34.00
N ARG A 75 14.51 -5.98 32.88
CA ARG A 75 13.07 -6.05 32.79
C ARG A 75 12.64 -7.44 32.36
N ASP A 76 11.57 -7.97 32.96
CA ASP A 76 10.98 -9.22 32.52
C ASP A 76 10.26 -9.00 31.18
N VAL A 77 10.85 -9.47 30.11
CA VAL A 77 10.32 -9.41 28.74
C VAL A 77 10.01 -10.80 28.19
N GLY A 78 9.80 -11.77 29.07
CA GLY A 78 9.53 -13.17 28.68
C GLY A 78 8.25 -13.34 27.86
N VAL A 79 7.25 -12.49 28.09
CA VAL A 79 6.01 -12.43 27.30
C VAL A 79 5.90 -11.03 26.70
N ARG A 80 5.62 -10.96 25.41
CA ARG A 80 5.43 -9.68 24.71
C ARG A 80 4.10 -9.68 23.97
N ASP A 81 3.52 -8.49 23.83
CA ASP A 81 2.24 -8.25 23.18
C ASP A 81 2.40 -7.20 22.09
N LEU A 82 2.11 -7.60 20.85
CA LEU A 82 2.11 -6.73 19.67
C LEU A 82 0.69 -6.33 19.24
N THR A 83 -0.35 -6.74 19.99
CA THR A 83 -1.73 -6.48 19.57
C THR A 83 -2.06 -5.00 19.54
N VAL A 84 -2.90 -4.61 18.58
CA VAL A 84 -3.41 -3.25 18.43
C VAL A 84 -4.91 -3.28 18.19
N ASP A 85 -5.62 -2.35 18.84
CA ASP A 85 -7.05 -2.14 18.60
C ASP A 85 -7.26 -0.95 17.66
N LEU A 86 -7.92 -1.19 16.51
CA LEU A 86 -8.24 -0.16 15.53
C LEU A 86 -9.71 -0.33 15.10
N PHE A 87 -10.47 0.74 15.16
CA PHE A 87 -11.85 0.81 14.65
C PHE A 87 -12.77 -0.30 15.19
N GLY A 88 -12.59 -0.67 16.48
CA GLY A 88 -13.41 -1.67 17.16
C GLY A 88 -12.99 -3.12 16.91
N ARG A 89 -11.87 -3.36 16.24
CA ARG A 89 -11.28 -4.69 16.03
C ARG A 89 -9.86 -4.77 16.57
N SER A 90 -9.53 -5.92 17.20
CA SER A 90 -8.18 -6.24 17.65
C SER A 90 -7.42 -6.99 16.57
N TYR A 91 -6.20 -6.54 16.28
CA TYR A 91 -5.29 -7.15 15.33
C TYR A 91 -4.04 -7.69 16.06
N PRO A 92 -3.44 -8.80 15.61
CA PRO A 92 -2.33 -9.44 16.32
C PRO A 92 -1.02 -8.63 16.28
N SER A 93 -0.96 -7.56 15.48
CA SER A 93 0.21 -6.71 15.38
C SER A 93 -0.15 -5.34 14.77
N PRO A 94 0.70 -4.31 14.97
CA PRO A 94 0.47 -2.97 14.43
C PRO A 94 0.85 -2.82 12.95
N VAL A 95 1.06 -3.91 12.22
CA VAL A 95 1.46 -3.89 10.81
C VAL A 95 0.27 -4.14 9.92
N ILE A 96 0.14 -3.31 8.89
CA ILE A 96 -0.88 -3.35 7.86
C ILE A 96 -0.19 -3.45 6.50
N ALA A 97 -0.69 -4.30 5.62
CA ALA A 97 -0.21 -4.36 4.25
C ALA A 97 -0.74 -3.15 3.46
N ALA A 98 0.15 -2.23 3.09
CA ALA A 98 -0.20 -0.99 2.40
C ALA A 98 -0.85 -1.26 1.04
N PRO A 99 -1.72 -0.37 0.53
CA PRO A 99 -2.24 -0.50 -0.82
C PRO A 99 -1.13 -0.28 -1.85
N VAL A 100 -0.93 -1.27 -2.71
CA VAL A 100 -0.02 -1.19 -3.86
C VAL A 100 -0.75 -1.70 -5.08
N GLY A 101 -0.80 -0.90 -6.12
CA GLY A 101 -1.47 -1.26 -7.38
C GLY A 101 -0.59 -2.07 -8.32
N VAL A 102 -1.23 -2.65 -9.32
CA VAL A 102 -0.56 -3.32 -10.47
C VAL A 102 0.35 -4.46 -10.03
N LEU A 103 -0.05 -5.25 -9.04
CA LEU A 103 0.80 -6.30 -8.46
C LEU A 103 1.18 -7.42 -9.44
N GLU A 104 0.45 -7.59 -10.52
CA GLU A 104 0.77 -8.55 -11.59
C GLU A 104 2.13 -8.26 -12.27
N VAL A 105 2.64 -7.02 -12.23
CA VAL A 105 3.99 -6.72 -12.73
C VAL A 105 5.09 -7.31 -11.84
N ALA A 106 4.78 -7.54 -10.57
CA ALA A 106 5.70 -8.16 -9.62
C ALA A 106 5.62 -9.69 -9.66
N HIS A 107 4.40 -10.26 -9.68
CA HIS A 107 4.19 -11.71 -9.67
C HIS A 107 2.79 -12.08 -10.18
N PRO A 108 2.62 -13.23 -10.87
CA PRO A 108 1.30 -13.66 -11.38
C PRO A 108 0.22 -13.88 -10.30
N GLU A 109 0.59 -14.19 -9.05
CA GLU A 109 -0.38 -14.28 -7.95
C GLU A 109 -0.99 -12.92 -7.56
N ALA A 110 -0.33 -11.82 -7.89
CA ALA A 110 -0.80 -10.45 -7.71
C ALA A 110 -1.51 -10.21 -6.36
N ASP A 111 -2.71 -9.64 -6.38
CA ASP A 111 -3.51 -9.29 -5.19
C ASP A 111 -3.90 -10.54 -4.37
N LEU A 112 -4.15 -11.69 -5.02
CA LEU A 112 -4.43 -12.95 -4.33
C LEU A 112 -3.25 -13.42 -3.49
N GLY A 113 -2.04 -13.30 -4.02
CA GLY A 113 -0.81 -13.65 -3.30
C GLY A 113 -0.65 -12.79 -2.06
N MET A 114 -0.89 -11.48 -2.17
CA MET A 114 -0.78 -10.58 -1.03
C MET A 114 -1.90 -10.80 0.00
N ALA A 115 -3.14 -10.98 -0.43
CA ALA A 115 -4.26 -11.27 0.47
C ALA A 115 -4.00 -12.52 1.31
N ARG A 116 -3.49 -13.61 0.68
CA ARG A 116 -3.11 -14.84 1.38
C ARG A 116 -1.98 -14.64 2.38
N ALA A 117 -0.95 -13.87 2.00
CA ALA A 117 0.17 -13.55 2.89
C ALA A 117 -0.29 -12.77 4.14
N ALA A 118 -1.14 -11.76 3.95
CA ALA A 118 -1.70 -10.97 5.05
C ALA A 118 -2.61 -11.83 5.95
N ALA A 119 -3.48 -12.63 5.35
CA ALA A 119 -4.39 -13.53 6.07
C ALA A 119 -3.65 -14.54 6.94
N ALA A 120 -2.53 -15.11 6.45
CA ALA A 120 -1.69 -16.05 7.20
C ALA A 120 -1.08 -15.42 8.47
N LEU A 121 -0.95 -14.10 8.50
CA LEU A 121 -0.43 -13.33 9.65
C LEU A 121 -1.55 -12.65 10.45
N GLY A 122 -2.80 -12.73 10.00
CA GLY A 122 -3.94 -12.05 10.64
C GLY A 122 -3.89 -10.52 10.56
N ILE A 123 -3.11 -9.95 9.64
CA ILE A 123 -2.96 -8.51 9.47
C ILE A 123 -3.88 -7.97 8.37
N PRO A 124 -4.33 -6.71 8.45
CA PRO A 124 -5.13 -6.11 7.40
C PRO A 124 -4.38 -6.02 6.08
N TYR A 125 -5.06 -6.39 4.98
CA TYR A 125 -4.65 -6.08 3.62
C TYR A 125 -5.49 -4.94 3.07
N VAL A 126 -4.85 -3.86 2.65
CA VAL A 126 -5.53 -2.75 1.99
C VAL A 126 -5.49 -2.98 0.48
N ALA A 127 -6.61 -3.45 -0.10
CA ALA A 127 -6.70 -3.65 -1.54
C ALA A 127 -6.65 -2.31 -2.28
N SER A 128 -5.84 -2.23 -3.33
CA SER A 128 -5.69 -1.01 -4.12
C SER A 128 -6.87 -0.80 -5.06
N ASN A 129 -7.25 0.44 -5.29
CA ASN A 129 -8.17 0.81 -6.38
C ASN A 129 -7.59 0.48 -7.76
N GLN A 130 -6.26 0.42 -7.88
CA GLN A 130 -5.54 0.05 -9.09
C GLN A 130 -5.00 -1.38 -9.02
N ALA A 131 -5.82 -2.30 -8.50
CA ALA A 131 -5.48 -3.71 -8.38
C ALA A 131 -5.52 -4.45 -9.72
N SER A 132 -4.79 -5.55 -9.78
CA SER A 132 -4.74 -6.47 -10.93
C SER A 132 -5.88 -7.48 -10.93
N ILE A 133 -6.51 -7.68 -9.77
CA ILE A 133 -7.62 -8.61 -9.55
C ILE A 133 -8.75 -7.87 -8.85
N SER A 134 -10.02 -8.22 -9.15
CA SER A 134 -11.17 -7.59 -8.52
C SER A 134 -11.13 -7.71 -6.99
N LEU A 135 -11.69 -6.73 -6.29
CA LEU A 135 -11.73 -6.79 -4.82
C LEU A 135 -12.61 -7.95 -4.34
N GLU A 136 -13.66 -8.29 -5.09
CA GLU A 136 -14.54 -9.41 -4.78
C GLU A 136 -13.79 -10.75 -4.81
N ASP A 137 -13.03 -11.01 -5.89
CA ASP A 137 -12.24 -12.23 -6.02
C ASP A 137 -11.11 -12.27 -4.99
N THR A 138 -10.50 -11.11 -4.73
CA THR A 138 -9.40 -10.98 -3.75
C THR A 138 -9.90 -11.30 -2.34
N PHE A 139 -11.01 -10.70 -1.90
CA PHE A 139 -11.54 -10.92 -0.55
C PHE A 139 -12.15 -12.30 -0.39
N ALA A 140 -12.82 -12.82 -1.43
CA ALA A 140 -13.34 -14.18 -1.44
C ALA A 140 -12.23 -15.25 -1.33
N SER A 141 -11.00 -14.94 -1.74
CA SER A 141 -9.86 -15.86 -1.64
C SER A 141 -9.39 -16.12 -0.20
N THR A 142 -9.74 -15.23 0.74
CA THR A 142 -9.31 -15.28 2.15
C THR A 142 -10.48 -14.90 3.08
N PRO A 143 -11.53 -15.74 3.13
CA PRO A 143 -12.74 -15.41 3.89
C PRO A 143 -12.43 -15.26 5.39
N GLY A 144 -12.98 -14.21 6.01
CA GLY A 144 -12.77 -13.87 7.42
C GLY A 144 -11.46 -13.18 7.76
N ALA A 145 -10.55 -13.04 6.80
CA ALA A 145 -9.37 -12.20 6.98
C ALA A 145 -9.75 -10.70 6.98
N PRO A 146 -8.97 -9.84 7.65
CA PRO A 146 -9.24 -8.41 7.66
C PRO A 146 -8.85 -7.76 6.31
N HIS A 147 -9.81 -7.13 5.67
CA HIS A 147 -9.63 -6.43 4.41
C HIS A 147 -10.07 -4.99 4.51
N TRP A 148 -9.26 -4.08 4.00
CA TRP A 148 -9.60 -2.68 3.81
C TRP A 148 -9.56 -2.36 2.32
N PHE A 149 -10.23 -1.30 1.89
CA PHE A 149 -10.23 -0.86 0.49
C PHE A 149 -9.65 0.55 0.37
N GLN A 150 -8.64 0.72 -0.50
CA GLN A 150 -8.10 2.02 -0.84
C GLN A 150 -8.82 2.58 -2.06
N LEU A 151 -9.31 3.80 -1.93
CA LEU A 151 -10.03 4.56 -2.94
C LEU A 151 -9.17 5.72 -3.46
N TYR A 152 -8.99 5.80 -4.78
CA TYR A 152 -8.69 7.04 -5.46
C TYR A 152 -9.99 7.71 -5.85
N TRP A 153 -10.10 9.01 -5.62
CA TRP A 153 -11.32 9.73 -5.92
C TRP A 153 -11.44 9.97 -7.43
N SER A 154 -12.35 9.27 -8.07
CA SER A 154 -12.65 9.41 -9.48
C SER A 154 -13.25 10.79 -9.79
N SER A 155 -13.09 11.25 -11.04
CA SER A 155 -13.83 12.41 -11.55
C SER A 155 -15.35 12.12 -11.70
N SER A 156 -15.76 10.85 -11.70
CA SER A 156 -17.17 10.40 -11.67
C SER A 156 -17.63 10.08 -10.26
N ASP A 157 -18.51 10.89 -9.69
CA ASP A 157 -19.07 10.65 -8.36
C ASP A 157 -19.86 9.34 -8.29
N GLU A 158 -20.54 8.95 -9.38
CA GLU A 158 -21.28 7.68 -9.46
C GLU A 158 -20.33 6.47 -9.41
N LEU A 159 -19.16 6.57 -10.03
CA LEU A 159 -18.12 5.54 -9.93
C LEU A 159 -17.55 5.45 -8.52
N VAL A 160 -17.34 6.58 -7.83
CA VAL A 160 -16.93 6.60 -6.42
C VAL A 160 -17.95 5.87 -5.54
N GLU A 161 -19.24 6.16 -5.74
CA GLU A 161 -20.33 5.52 -5.00
C GLU A 161 -20.37 4.00 -5.26
N SER A 162 -20.25 3.59 -6.52
CA SER A 162 -20.22 2.17 -6.91
C SER A 162 -19.05 1.43 -6.26
N LEU A 163 -17.82 1.98 -6.32
CA LEU A 163 -16.64 1.37 -5.71
C LEU A 163 -16.76 1.22 -4.19
N ILE A 164 -17.32 2.22 -3.50
CA ILE A 164 -17.57 2.15 -2.05
C ILE A 164 -18.58 1.05 -1.73
N ALA A 165 -19.71 1.02 -2.46
CA ALA A 165 -20.76 0.02 -2.25
C ALA A 165 -20.23 -1.41 -2.50
N ARG A 166 -19.41 -1.61 -3.52
CA ARG A 166 -18.77 -2.89 -3.82
C ARG A 166 -17.81 -3.31 -2.70
N ALA A 167 -17.00 -2.37 -2.19
CA ALA A 167 -16.09 -2.64 -1.08
C ALA A 167 -16.86 -3.09 0.18
N GLU A 168 -17.95 -2.40 0.55
CA GLU A 168 -18.79 -2.80 1.68
C GLU A 168 -19.42 -4.18 1.46
N ASN A 169 -19.97 -4.42 0.27
CA ASN A 169 -20.62 -5.70 -0.07
C ASN A 169 -19.62 -6.87 -0.08
N ALA A 170 -18.37 -6.62 -0.45
CA ALA A 170 -17.30 -7.62 -0.42
C ALA A 170 -16.74 -7.85 1.00
N GLY A 171 -17.15 -7.06 1.99
CA GLY A 171 -16.74 -7.20 3.38
C GLY A 171 -15.49 -6.41 3.77
N ALA A 172 -15.22 -5.27 3.12
CA ALA A 172 -14.21 -4.33 3.60
C ALA A 172 -14.56 -3.81 5.00
N GLU A 173 -13.54 -3.63 5.85
CA GLU A 173 -13.69 -3.14 7.22
C GLU A 173 -13.39 -1.64 7.38
N ALA A 174 -12.73 -1.05 6.37
CA ALA A 174 -12.43 0.37 6.31
C ALA A 174 -12.23 0.84 4.87
N ILE A 175 -12.45 2.13 4.64
CA ILE A 175 -12.14 2.82 3.38
C ILE A 175 -10.94 3.75 3.60
N VAL A 176 -9.90 3.59 2.79
CA VAL A 176 -8.69 4.43 2.82
C VAL A 176 -8.70 5.36 1.61
N ILE A 177 -9.05 6.62 1.79
CA ILE A 177 -9.04 7.61 0.72
C ILE A 177 -7.62 8.16 0.57
N THR A 178 -7.03 7.95 -0.60
CA THR A 178 -5.69 8.44 -0.90
C THR A 178 -5.74 9.81 -1.57
N LEU A 179 -5.20 10.82 -0.91
CA LEU A 179 -5.31 12.23 -1.30
C LEU A 179 -4.09 12.74 -2.07
N ASP A 180 -2.92 12.13 -1.88
CA ASP A 180 -1.65 12.56 -2.45
C ASP A 180 -1.47 12.20 -3.95
N THR A 181 -2.44 11.50 -4.55
CA THR A 181 -2.41 11.08 -5.97
C THR A 181 -3.58 11.72 -6.77
N HIS A 182 -3.93 12.97 -6.46
CA HIS A 182 -4.90 13.73 -7.25
C HIS A 182 -4.37 14.11 -8.65
N MET A 183 -3.07 14.00 -8.85
CA MET A 183 -2.34 14.04 -10.13
C MET A 183 -1.18 13.03 -10.08
N LEU A 184 -0.75 12.54 -11.25
CA LEU A 184 0.39 11.64 -11.33
C LEU A 184 1.70 12.40 -11.11
N GLY A 185 2.54 11.96 -10.17
CA GLY A 185 3.86 12.54 -9.91
C GLY A 185 4.82 12.35 -11.09
N TRP A 186 5.80 13.22 -11.23
CA TRP A 186 6.85 13.13 -12.24
C TRP A 186 7.88 12.07 -11.83
N ARG A 187 7.81 10.88 -12.43
CA ARG A 187 8.64 9.71 -12.11
C ARG A 187 9.63 9.42 -13.21
N PRO A 188 10.88 9.87 -13.10
CA PRO A 188 11.88 9.76 -14.17
C PRO A 188 12.12 8.32 -14.64
N ARG A 189 12.15 7.34 -13.75
CA ARG A 189 12.39 5.93 -14.15
C ARG A 189 11.28 5.41 -15.06
N ASP A 190 10.02 5.79 -14.81
CA ASP A 190 8.88 5.40 -15.65
C ASP A 190 8.93 6.17 -16.99
N LEU A 191 9.25 7.47 -16.93
CA LEU A 191 9.29 8.37 -18.09
C LEU A 191 10.45 8.04 -19.04
N ASP A 192 11.64 7.72 -18.53
CA ASP A 192 12.80 7.34 -19.33
C ASP A 192 12.56 6.03 -20.09
N LEU A 193 11.74 5.13 -19.55
CA LEU A 193 11.30 3.90 -20.19
C LEU A 193 10.03 4.07 -21.03
N ALA A 194 9.40 5.26 -20.96
CA ALA A 194 8.07 5.54 -21.53
C ALA A 194 7.05 4.44 -21.13
N TYR A 195 7.16 3.92 -19.90
CA TYR A 195 6.36 2.81 -19.41
C TYR A 195 5.34 3.28 -18.37
N LEU A 196 4.07 3.03 -18.68
CA LEU A 196 2.95 3.21 -17.77
C LEU A 196 2.10 1.95 -17.82
N PRO A 197 2.06 1.12 -16.75
CA PRO A 197 1.37 -0.17 -16.78
C PRO A 197 -0.10 -0.07 -17.23
N PHE A 198 -0.79 0.97 -16.77
CA PHE A 198 -2.20 1.22 -17.12
C PHE A 198 -2.43 1.37 -18.63
N ALA A 199 -1.46 1.93 -19.36
CA ALA A 199 -1.54 2.06 -20.82
C ALA A 199 -1.52 0.70 -21.52
N HIS A 200 -1.14 -0.37 -20.83
CA HIS A 200 -1.18 -1.76 -21.27
C HIS A 200 -2.40 -2.53 -20.73
N GLY A 201 -3.31 -1.87 -20.02
CA GLY A 201 -4.49 -2.49 -19.41
C GLY A 201 -4.21 -3.18 -18.08
N LEU A 202 -3.01 -3.01 -17.51
CA LEU A 202 -2.62 -3.57 -16.21
C LEU A 202 -3.17 -2.72 -15.06
N GLY A 203 -3.55 -3.35 -13.94
CA GLY A 203 -3.94 -2.63 -12.72
C GLY A 203 -5.28 -1.88 -12.80
N ILE A 204 -6.17 -2.24 -13.69
CA ILE A 204 -7.49 -1.61 -13.85
C ILE A 204 -8.66 -2.56 -13.56
N ALA A 205 -8.40 -3.67 -12.86
CA ALA A 205 -9.42 -4.70 -12.62
C ALA A 205 -10.62 -4.17 -11.79
N GLN A 206 -10.41 -3.25 -10.85
CA GLN A 206 -11.50 -2.64 -10.08
C GLN A 206 -12.47 -1.86 -10.97
N TYR A 207 -11.95 -1.27 -12.03
CA TYR A 207 -12.73 -0.50 -13.00
C TYR A 207 -13.43 -1.42 -13.99
N THR A 208 -12.71 -2.34 -14.62
CA THR A 208 -13.29 -3.24 -15.63
C THR A 208 -14.28 -4.25 -15.07
N SER A 209 -14.33 -4.45 -13.76
CA SER A 209 -15.36 -5.22 -13.04
C SER A 209 -16.51 -4.35 -12.50
N ASP A 210 -16.43 -3.02 -12.65
CA ASP A 210 -17.43 -2.09 -12.13
C ASP A 210 -18.53 -1.80 -13.18
N PRO A 211 -19.82 -1.96 -12.84
CA PRO A 211 -20.91 -1.75 -13.80
C PRO A 211 -21.04 -0.30 -14.27
N VAL A 212 -20.72 0.68 -13.41
CA VAL A 212 -20.74 2.11 -13.78
C VAL A 212 -19.60 2.39 -14.77
N PHE A 213 -18.40 1.88 -14.50
CA PHE A 213 -17.29 2.03 -15.42
C PHE A 213 -17.54 1.37 -16.78
N CYS A 214 -18.07 0.15 -16.80
CA CYS A 214 -18.45 -0.55 -18.04
C CYS A 214 -19.48 0.24 -18.85
N ARG A 215 -20.43 0.91 -18.18
CA ARG A 215 -21.37 1.80 -18.85
C ARG A 215 -20.65 3.01 -19.45
N LEU A 216 -19.75 3.68 -18.73
CA LEU A 216 -18.94 4.80 -19.26
C LEU A 216 -18.14 4.39 -20.49
N VAL A 217 -17.57 3.19 -20.53
CA VAL A 217 -16.88 2.63 -21.70
C VAL A 217 -17.86 2.45 -22.87
N THR A 218 -19.03 1.90 -22.63
CA THR A 218 -20.05 1.69 -23.66
C THR A 218 -20.53 3.02 -24.24
N GLU A 219 -20.79 4.03 -23.41
CA GLU A 219 -21.18 5.38 -23.82
C GLU A 219 -20.08 6.04 -24.68
N ARG A 220 -18.80 5.88 -24.27
CA ARG A 220 -17.66 6.38 -25.02
C ARG A 220 -17.55 5.74 -26.41
N ILE A 221 -17.78 4.42 -26.53
CA ILE A 221 -17.77 3.71 -27.83
C ILE A 221 -18.88 4.21 -28.75
N ALA A 222 -20.04 4.55 -28.19
CA ALA A 222 -21.20 5.06 -28.94
C ALA A 222 -21.03 6.54 -29.35
N ALA A 223 -20.20 7.30 -28.67
CA ALA A 223 -19.98 8.70 -28.97
C ALA A 223 -19.19 8.88 -30.30
N PRO A 224 -19.49 9.94 -31.10
CA PRO A 224 -18.71 10.26 -32.29
C PRO A 224 -17.25 10.54 -31.92
N THR A 225 -16.32 9.74 -32.42
CA THR A 225 -14.90 9.88 -32.08
C THR A 225 -14.20 10.85 -33.04
N GLN A 226 -13.52 11.86 -32.50
CA GLN A 226 -12.55 12.70 -33.22
C GLN A 226 -11.10 12.21 -33.03
N SER A 227 -10.87 10.97 -32.54
CA SER A 227 -9.52 10.50 -32.27
C SER A 227 -8.79 10.13 -33.57
N GLU A 228 -7.61 10.68 -33.76
CA GLU A 228 -6.70 10.26 -34.81
C GLU A 228 -6.33 8.78 -34.60
N THR A 229 -6.50 8.00 -35.65
CA THR A 229 -6.07 6.60 -35.62
C THR A 229 -4.53 6.56 -35.64
N PRO A 230 -3.86 6.03 -34.61
CA PRO A 230 -2.42 5.98 -34.59
C PRO A 230 -1.90 5.15 -35.78
N ARG A 231 -0.77 5.56 -36.36
CA ARG A 231 -0.11 4.77 -37.41
C ARG A 231 0.32 3.44 -36.78
N MET A 232 -0.14 2.35 -37.40
CA MET A 232 0.18 0.99 -36.95
C MET A 232 1.68 0.70 -37.12
N ASN A 233 2.31 0.34 -35.98
CA ASN A 233 3.67 -0.19 -35.90
C ASN A 233 3.72 -1.34 -34.88
N SER A 234 4.87 -1.99 -34.74
CA SER A 234 5.02 -3.14 -33.84
C SER A 234 4.77 -2.81 -32.34
N ALA A 235 5.07 -1.58 -31.91
CA ALA A 235 4.81 -1.14 -30.54
C ALA A 235 3.32 -0.96 -30.30
N VAL A 236 2.60 -0.27 -31.19
CA VAL A 236 1.14 -0.12 -31.13
C VAL A 236 0.45 -1.47 -31.12
N LEU A 237 0.89 -2.41 -32.00
CA LEU A 237 0.31 -3.75 -32.02
C LEU A 237 0.52 -4.49 -30.71
N ARG A 238 1.72 -4.41 -30.11
CA ARG A 238 2.02 -5.02 -28.80
C ARG A 238 1.10 -4.45 -27.73
N THR A 239 1.00 -3.13 -27.60
CA THR A 239 0.15 -2.46 -26.61
C THR A 239 -1.32 -2.87 -26.77
N LEU A 240 -1.84 -2.94 -27.99
CA LEU A 240 -3.22 -3.41 -28.24
C LEU A 240 -3.41 -4.88 -27.86
N LEU A 241 -2.42 -5.74 -28.11
CA LEU A 241 -2.48 -7.14 -27.68
C LEU A 241 -2.43 -7.27 -26.15
N ASP A 242 -1.64 -6.44 -25.47
CA ASP A 242 -1.58 -6.43 -24.01
C ASP A 242 -2.92 -5.97 -23.41
N MET A 243 -3.49 -4.85 -23.89
CA MET A 243 -4.84 -4.41 -23.48
C MET A 243 -5.89 -5.52 -23.69
N THR A 244 -5.80 -6.24 -24.83
CA THR A 244 -6.72 -7.33 -25.16
C THR A 244 -6.62 -8.51 -24.20
N ARG A 245 -5.40 -8.84 -23.75
CA ARG A 245 -5.13 -9.94 -22.80
C ARG A 245 -5.59 -9.65 -21.39
N HIS A 246 -5.43 -8.40 -20.93
CA HIS A 246 -5.76 -8.00 -19.56
C HIS A 246 -7.22 -7.56 -19.38
N TYR A 247 -7.96 -7.36 -20.48
CA TYR A 247 -9.39 -7.05 -20.40
C TYR A 247 -10.21 -8.32 -20.09
N PRO A 248 -11.22 -8.24 -19.21
CA PRO A 248 -12.07 -9.38 -18.85
C PRO A 248 -12.70 -10.07 -20.06
N GLY A 249 -12.84 -11.39 -19.99
CA GLY A 249 -13.50 -12.18 -21.03
C GLY A 249 -12.56 -12.95 -21.94
N SER A 250 -13.04 -13.32 -23.13
CA SER A 250 -12.29 -14.12 -24.09
C SER A 250 -11.35 -13.25 -24.93
N PHE A 251 -10.08 -13.65 -25.05
CA PHE A 251 -9.10 -12.97 -25.91
C PHE A 251 -9.62 -12.71 -27.34
N TRP A 252 -10.26 -13.70 -27.97
CA TRP A 252 -10.77 -13.58 -29.34
C TRP A 252 -11.98 -12.63 -29.47
N SER A 253 -12.80 -12.53 -28.43
CA SER A 253 -13.88 -11.53 -28.35
C SER A 253 -13.29 -10.13 -28.20
N ASN A 254 -12.37 -9.97 -27.25
CA ASN A 254 -11.70 -8.71 -26.95
C ASN A 254 -10.90 -8.16 -28.15
N LEU A 255 -10.24 -9.05 -28.92
CA LEU A 255 -9.50 -8.65 -30.13
C LEU A 255 -10.39 -8.03 -31.22
N ARG A 256 -11.68 -8.39 -31.26
CA ARG A 256 -12.68 -7.86 -32.20
C ARG A 256 -13.46 -6.68 -31.66
N SER A 257 -13.32 -6.39 -30.36
CA SER A 257 -14.02 -5.30 -29.66
C SER A 257 -13.15 -4.04 -29.56
N LYS A 258 -13.79 -2.90 -29.43
CA LYS A 258 -13.15 -1.62 -29.07
C LYS A 258 -12.98 -1.45 -27.56
N GLU A 259 -13.65 -2.29 -26.75
CA GLU A 259 -13.75 -2.16 -25.31
C GLU A 259 -12.38 -2.11 -24.61
N PRO A 260 -11.39 -3.02 -24.88
CA PRO A 260 -10.13 -3.01 -24.16
C PRO A 260 -9.39 -1.68 -24.26
N ARG A 261 -9.30 -1.14 -25.48
CA ARG A 261 -8.66 0.15 -25.72
C ARG A 261 -9.46 1.29 -25.08
N THR A 262 -10.77 1.32 -25.29
CA THR A 262 -11.62 2.38 -24.75
C THR A 262 -11.64 2.36 -23.22
N ALA A 263 -11.57 1.19 -22.59
CA ALA A 263 -11.46 1.07 -21.13
C ALA A 263 -10.19 1.73 -20.60
N VAL A 264 -9.05 1.54 -21.25
CA VAL A 264 -7.80 2.23 -20.88
C VAL A 264 -7.94 3.76 -21.03
N GLU A 265 -8.51 4.22 -22.15
CA GLU A 265 -8.72 5.66 -22.42
C GLU A 265 -9.64 6.27 -21.36
N VAL A 266 -10.79 5.64 -21.05
CA VAL A 266 -11.72 6.10 -20.01
C VAL A 266 -11.07 6.06 -18.63
N PHE A 267 -10.34 5.00 -18.29
CA PHE A 267 -9.63 4.91 -17.03
C PHE A 267 -8.69 6.09 -16.80
N LEU A 268 -7.85 6.42 -17.78
CA LEU A 268 -6.89 7.53 -17.69
C LEU A 268 -7.57 8.89 -17.52
N GLU A 269 -8.83 9.04 -17.94
CA GLU A 269 -9.60 10.27 -17.75
C GLU A 269 -10.30 10.34 -16.39
N VAL A 270 -10.72 9.19 -15.84
CA VAL A 270 -11.61 9.18 -14.65
C VAL A 270 -10.93 8.74 -13.36
N PHE A 271 -9.70 8.20 -13.38
CA PHE A 271 -9.10 7.55 -12.20
C PHE A 271 -8.76 8.51 -11.05
N SER A 272 -8.64 9.81 -11.31
CA SER A 272 -8.29 10.80 -10.30
C SER A 272 -9.00 12.14 -10.52
N ARG A 273 -9.08 12.96 -9.47
CA ARG A 273 -9.75 14.25 -9.47
C ARG A 273 -8.89 15.29 -8.74
N SER A 274 -8.37 16.26 -9.50
CA SER A 274 -7.54 17.34 -8.96
C SER A 274 -8.32 18.48 -8.31
N SER A 275 -9.66 18.52 -8.48
CA SER A 275 -10.55 19.56 -7.95
C SER A 275 -11.17 19.24 -6.59
N LEU A 276 -10.63 18.23 -5.87
CA LEU A 276 -11.12 17.85 -4.54
C LEU A 276 -10.87 18.94 -3.52
N THR A 277 -11.85 19.09 -2.62
CA THR A 277 -11.80 19.94 -1.44
C THR A 277 -12.29 19.18 -0.21
N TRP A 278 -12.10 19.70 0.97
CA TRP A 278 -12.54 19.09 2.22
C TRP A 278 -14.05 18.80 2.24
N GLN A 279 -14.87 19.65 1.62
CA GLN A 279 -16.33 19.49 1.53
C GLN A 279 -16.74 18.22 0.78
N ASN A 280 -15.88 17.70 -0.09
CA ASN A 280 -16.18 16.46 -0.80
C ASN A 280 -16.25 15.24 0.15
N LEU A 281 -15.58 15.27 1.32
CA LEU A 281 -15.61 14.15 2.27
C LEU A 281 -17.02 13.83 2.77
N GLU A 282 -17.88 14.83 2.87
CA GLU A 282 -19.30 14.63 3.21
C GLU A 282 -20.03 13.70 2.22
N PHE A 283 -19.62 13.73 0.95
CA PHE A 283 -20.19 12.85 -0.07
C PHE A 283 -19.90 11.37 0.25
N VAL A 284 -18.67 11.04 0.63
CA VAL A 284 -18.30 9.66 1.01
C VAL A 284 -18.94 9.29 2.34
N ARG A 285 -18.91 10.18 3.34
CA ARG A 285 -19.46 9.91 4.66
C ARG A 285 -20.95 9.56 4.62
N LYS A 286 -21.71 10.15 3.71
CA LYS A 286 -23.14 9.83 3.52
C LYS A 286 -23.38 8.45 2.89
N ARG A 287 -22.35 7.84 2.27
CA ARG A 287 -22.48 6.60 1.49
C ARG A 287 -21.94 5.36 2.19
N THR A 288 -21.20 5.53 3.28
CA THR A 288 -20.67 4.40 4.03
C THR A 288 -20.75 4.63 5.53
N LYS A 289 -20.86 3.55 6.28
CA LYS A 289 -20.72 3.53 7.74
C LYS A 289 -19.36 3.00 8.17
N LEU A 290 -18.56 2.52 7.23
CA LEU A 290 -17.22 2.03 7.51
C LEU A 290 -16.34 3.19 8.00
N PRO A 291 -15.31 2.91 8.80
CA PRO A 291 -14.26 3.86 9.10
C PRO A 291 -13.64 4.43 7.82
N ILE A 292 -13.49 5.76 7.77
CA ILE A 292 -12.83 6.49 6.68
C ILE A 292 -11.49 6.97 7.17
N LEU A 293 -10.41 6.50 6.53
CA LEU A 293 -9.06 6.98 6.78
C LEU A 293 -8.58 7.84 5.62
N LEU A 294 -7.94 8.96 5.94
CA LEU A 294 -7.32 9.83 4.94
C LEU A 294 -5.82 9.59 4.87
N LYS A 295 -5.34 9.13 3.72
CA LYS A 295 -3.93 8.83 3.45
C LYS A 295 -3.29 9.93 2.59
N GLY A 296 -2.06 10.34 2.95
CA GLY A 296 -1.33 11.38 2.25
C GLY A 296 -1.25 12.69 3.05
N ILE A 297 -1.61 12.65 4.32
CA ILE A 297 -1.56 13.82 5.20
C ILE A 297 -0.14 14.00 5.74
N GLN A 298 0.43 15.21 5.56
CA GLN A 298 1.76 15.59 6.04
C GLN A 298 1.78 16.91 6.81
N HIS A 299 0.66 17.63 6.88
CA HIS A 299 0.55 18.90 7.61
C HIS A 299 -0.41 18.77 8.80
N PRO A 300 -0.04 19.28 10.00
CA PRO A 300 -0.88 19.17 11.19
C PRO A 300 -2.26 19.83 11.04
N ASP A 301 -2.37 20.94 10.30
CA ASP A 301 -3.65 21.60 10.08
C ASP A 301 -4.54 20.80 9.13
N ASP A 302 -3.98 20.12 8.13
CA ASP A 302 -4.73 19.18 7.29
C ASP A 302 -5.23 17.98 8.09
N ALA A 303 -4.44 17.51 9.04
CA ALA A 303 -4.85 16.45 9.96
C ALA A 303 -6.03 16.90 10.84
N GLU A 304 -6.03 18.14 11.31
CA GLU A 304 -7.15 18.71 12.07
C GLU A 304 -8.40 18.82 11.19
N LEU A 305 -8.28 19.38 9.99
CA LEU A 305 -9.37 19.47 9.02
C LEU A 305 -9.93 18.09 8.65
N ALA A 306 -9.08 17.06 8.54
CA ALA A 306 -9.52 15.71 8.31
C ALA A 306 -10.51 15.23 9.39
N VAL A 307 -10.18 15.45 10.66
CA VAL A 307 -11.05 15.09 11.80
C VAL A 307 -12.32 15.94 11.82
N GLU A 308 -12.21 17.23 11.57
CA GLU A 308 -13.38 18.15 11.50
C GLU A 308 -14.36 17.77 10.40
N HIS A 309 -13.84 17.20 9.28
CA HIS A 309 -14.65 16.71 8.17
C HIS A 309 -15.04 15.23 8.31
N GLY A 310 -14.86 14.63 9.49
CA GLY A 310 -15.41 13.31 9.84
C GLY A 310 -14.57 12.12 9.41
N ALA A 311 -13.24 12.29 9.24
CA ALA A 311 -12.33 11.17 9.12
C ALA A 311 -12.21 10.42 10.46
N ASP A 312 -12.27 9.09 10.41
CA ASP A 312 -12.12 8.21 11.58
C ASP A 312 -10.66 7.87 11.86
N GLY A 313 -9.74 8.16 10.93
CA GLY A 313 -8.31 7.94 11.08
C GLY A 313 -7.47 8.69 10.04
N ILE A 314 -6.20 8.84 10.35
CA ILE A 314 -5.23 9.57 9.50
C ILE A 314 -4.07 8.65 9.21
N ILE A 315 -3.60 8.64 7.97
CA ILE A 315 -2.36 7.96 7.56
C ILE A 315 -1.36 9.02 7.11
N VAL A 316 -0.37 9.28 7.96
CA VAL A 316 0.76 10.15 7.64
C VAL A 316 1.60 9.48 6.57
N SER A 317 1.67 10.10 5.40
CA SER A 317 2.22 9.48 4.20
C SER A 317 2.64 10.52 3.18
N ASN A 318 3.71 10.23 2.43
CA ASN A 318 4.06 10.91 1.18
C ASN A 318 4.12 9.94 -0.01
N HIS A 319 3.32 8.85 0.07
CA HIS A 319 3.26 7.82 -0.98
C HIS A 319 4.62 7.15 -1.27
N GLY A 320 5.47 7.03 -0.25
CA GLY A 320 6.82 6.48 -0.42
C GLY A 320 7.72 7.33 -1.31
N GLY A 321 7.49 8.64 -1.37
CA GLY A 321 8.25 9.59 -2.19
C GLY A 321 7.88 9.58 -3.69
N ARG A 322 6.76 8.98 -4.07
CA ARG A 322 6.40 8.76 -5.49
C ARG A 322 5.65 9.93 -6.14
N GLN A 323 5.21 10.92 -5.37
CA GLN A 323 4.34 12.00 -5.86
C GLN A 323 5.04 13.37 -5.94
N LEU A 324 5.62 13.84 -4.85
CA LEU A 324 6.31 15.13 -4.79
C LEU A 324 7.77 14.91 -4.39
N ASP A 325 8.70 15.32 -5.23
CA ASP A 325 10.11 15.34 -4.85
C ASP A 325 10.41 16.51 -3.91
N ARG A 326 11.36 16.34 -2.99
CA ARG A 326 11.74 17.30 -1.93
C ARG A 326 10.60 17.63 -0.96
N ALA A 327 9.60 16.76 -0.85
CA ALA A 327 8.66 16.82 0.26
C ALA A 327 9.37 16.42 1.58
N ILE A 328 8.78 16.82 2.70
CA ILE A 328 9.21 16.40 4.03
C ILE A 328 9.15 14.87 4.17
N GLY A 329 10.07 14.26 4.89
CA GLY A 329 9.99 12.85 5.28
C GLY A 329 8.71 12.59 6.10
N SER A 330 8.03 11.47 5.82
CA SER A 330 6.77 11.18 6.56
C SER A 330 6.99 11.09 8.07
N LEU A 331 8.13 10.55 8.52
CA LEU A 331 8.43 10.44 9.94
C LEU A 331 8.63 11.82 10.60
N ASP A 332 9.19 12.77 9.86
CA ASP A 332 9.37 14.15 10.36
C ASP A 332 8.03 14.86 10.57
N ALA A 333 7.00 14.51 9.76
CA ALA A 333 5.65 15.04 9.91
C ALA A 333 4.86 14.35 11.03
N LEU A 334 5.18 13.10 11.35
CA LEU A 334 4.37 12.25 12.24
C LEU A 334 4.15 12.87 13.61
N ARG A 335 5.23 13.31 14.27
CA ARG A 335 5.14 13.80 15.65
C ARG A 335 4.22 15.01 15.79
N ALA A 336 4.37 16.00 14.92
CA ALA A 336 3.54 17.20 14.95
C ALA A 336 2.06 16.88 14.69
N ILE A 337 1.77 15.91 13.83
CA ILE A 337 0.41 15.44 13.56
C ILE A 337 -0.16 14.70 14.76
N VAL A 338 0.61 13.81 15.40
CA VAL A 338 0.18 13.10 16.62
C VAL A 338 -0.13 14.07 17.74
N GLU A 339 0.74 15.05 17.99
CA GLU A 339 0.53 16.09 19.00
C GLU A 339 -0.74 16.93 18.68
N LYS A 340 -0.95 17.30 17.44
CA LYS A 340 -2.13 18.09 17.00
C LYS A 340 -3.43 17.31 17.13
N ILE A 341 -3.42 16.03 16.78
CA ILE A 341 -4.61 15.16 16.87
C ILE A 341 -4.94 14.79 18.30
N ASN A 342 -3.94 14.65 19.16
CA ASN A 342 -4.12 14.40 20.59
C ASN A 342 -5.10 13.25 20.87
N SER A 343 -4.90 12.11 20.25
CA SER A 343 -5.69 10.87 20.39
C SER A 343 -7.18 10.97 20.04
N ARG A 344 -7.62 12.01 19.34
CA ARG A 344 -9.03 12.14 18.88
C ARG A 344 -9.40 11.02 17.88
N VAL A 345 -8.46 10.63 17.04
CA VAL A 345 -8.55 9.49 16.11
C VAL A 345 -7.20 8.79 16.03
N PRO A 346 -7.14 7.51 15.64
CA PRO A 346 -5.88 6.83 15.37
C PRO A 346 -5.07 7.54 14.28
N VAL A 347 -3.77 7.73 14.53
CA VAL A 347 -2.80 8.22 13.54
C VAL A 347 -1.94 7.04 13.12
N LEU A 348 -2.05 6.64 11.87
CA LEU A 348 -1.26 5.60 11.24
C LEU A 348 -0.11 6.23 10.44
N PHE A 349 0.87 5.43 10.10
CA PHE A 349 2.07 5.90 9.43
C PHE A 349 2.48 5.01 8.27
N ASP A 350 2.96 5.59 7.18
CA ASP A 350 3.72 4.87 6.15
C ASP A 350 4.86 5.73 5.57
N SER A 351 5.60 5.13 4.67
CA SER A 351 6.76 5.67 3.96
C SER A 351 8.07 5.58 4.74
N GLY A 352 8.97 4.78 4.20
CA GLY A 352 10.33 4.64 4.72
C GLY A 352 10.63 3.38 5.54
N ILE A 353 9.61 2.64 6.01
CA ILE A 353 9.81 1.42 6.81
C ILE A 353 10.53 0.34 5.99
N ARG A 354 11.63 -0.20 6.57
CA ARG A 354 12.46 -1.26 6.00
C ARG A 354 12.80 -2.36 7.02
N SER A 355 12.60 -2.11 8.32
CA SER A 355 12.99 -2.98 9.43
C SER A 355 11.97 -2.96 10.57
N GLY A 356 12.05 -3.92 11.47
CA GLY A 356 11.28 -3.91 12.72
C GLY A 356 11.68 -2.76 13.65
N SER A 357 12.93 -2.26 13.55
CA SER A 357 13.39 -1.07 14.27
C SER A 357 12.63 0.19 13.82
N ASP A 358 12.42 0.35 12.50
CA ASP A 358 11.67 1.49 11.97
C ASP A 358 10.22 1.47 12.47
N ILE A 359 9.62 0.28 12.51
CA ILE A 359 8.26 0.12 13.06
C ILE A 359 8.22 0.56 14.52
N LEU A 360 9.17 0.09 15.35
CA LEU A 360 9.25 0.47 16.76
C LEU A 360 9.41 1.98 16.92
N ILE A 361 10.26 2.63 16.13
CA ILE A 361 10.47 4.09 16.16
C ILE A 361 9.17 4.83 15.81
N ALA A 362 8.47 4.43 14.75
CA ALA A 362 7.22 5.07 14.35
C ALA A 362 6.14 4.94 15.45
N LEU A 363 6.01 3.75 16.08
CA LEU A 363 5.10 3.54 17.20
C LEU A 363 5.49 4.38 18.43
N ALA A 364 6.78 4.44 18.75
CA ALA A 364 7.27 5.25 19.88
C ALA A 364 7.09 6.77 19.66
N LEU A 365 7.01 7.21 18.41
CA LEU A 365 6.67 8.59 18.02
C LEU A 365 5.15 8.84 17.98
N GLY A 366 4.32 7.84 18.32
CA GLY A 366 2.90 7.97 18.51
C GLY A 366 2.02 7.44 17.39
N ALA A 367 2.58 6.74 16.38
CA ALA A 367 1.75 6.01 15.44
C ALA A 367 0.99 4.88 16.13
N SER A 368 -0.31 4.74 15.85
CA SER A 368 -1.12 3.62 16.34
C SER A 368 -0.81 2.32 15.60
N ALA A 369 -0.49 2.41 14.32
CA ALA A 369 -0.10 1.30 13.47
C ALA A 369 0.70 1.82 12.27
N VAL A 370 1.32 0.91 11.53
CA VAL A 370 2.14 1.25 10.36
C VAL A 370 1.69 0.47 9.13
N LEU A 371 1.77 1.10 7.96
CA LEU A 371 1.56 0.42 6.69
C LEU A 371 2.91 0.15 6.01
N VAL A 372 3.07 -1.06 5.50
CA VAL A 372 4.27 -1.50 4.80
C VAL A 372 3.94 -1.78 3.34
N GLY A 373 4.70 -1.22 2.39
CA GLY A 373 4.49 -1.36 0.95
C GLY A 373 5.62 -2.12 0.24
N ARG A 374 6.61 -1.42 -0.29
CA ARG A 374 7.72 -2.01 -1.10
C ARG A 374 8.33 -3.29 -0.52
N PRO A 375 8.58 -3.44 0.80
CA PRO A 375 9.18 -4.67 1.33
C PRO A 375 8.42 -5.94 0.95
N TRP A 376 7.11 -5.98 1.16
CA TRP A 376 6.34 -7.17 0.81
C TRP A 376 6.13 -7.34 -0.70
N VAL A 377 6.12 -6.24 -1.50
CA VAL A 377 6.09 -6.35 -2.97
C VAL A 377 7.34 -7.06 -3.48
N TYR A 378 8.51 -6.75 -2.91
CA TYR A 378 9.75 -7.45 -3.25
C TYR A 378 9.69 -8.92 -2.80
N GLY A 379 9.11 -9.21 -1.64
CA GLY A 379 8.83 -10.58 -1.22
C GLY A 379 7.92 -11.32 -2.20
N LEU A 380 6.83 -10.68 -2.62
CA LEU A 380 5.89 -11.21 -3.61
C LEU A 380 6.63 -11.51 -4.94
N ALA A 381 7.47 -10.60 -5.41
CA ALA A 381 8.25 -10.79 -6.63
C ALA A 381 9.19 -12.00 -6.55
N VAL A 382 9.81 -12.23 -5.41
CA VAL A 382 10.79 -13.31 -5.21
C VAL A 382 10.14 -14.68 -5.02
N GLY A 383 8.97 -14.74 -4.34
CA GLY A 383 8.41 -16.03 -3.95
C GLY A 383 6.89 -16.08 -3.82
N GLY A 384 6.16 -15.22 -4.56
CA GLY A 384 4.69 -15.21 -4.51
C GLY A 384 4.15 -14.90 -3.11
N ALA A 385 3.00 -15.46 -2.78
CA ALA A 385 2.37 -15.32 -1.46
C ALA A 385 3.32 -15.70 -0.30
N ALA A 386 4.05 -16.82 -0.44
CA ALA A 386 5.00 -17.26 0.58
C ALA A 386 6.17 -16.28 0.78
N GLY A 387 6.63 -15.64 -0.30
CA GLY A 387 7.67 -14.62 -0.23
C GLY A 387 7.18 -13.33 0.46
N ALA A 388 5.99 -12.85 0.14
CA ALA A 388 5.37 -11.71 0.81
C ALA A 388 5.12 -11.98 2.30
N GLU A 389 4.59 -13.16 2.63
CA GLU A 389 4.42 -13.61 4.03
C GLU A 389 5.75 -13.65 4.78
N ALA A 390 6.80 -14.22 4.18
CA ALA A 390 8.10 -14.32 4.82
C ALA A 390 8.71 -12.95 5.13
N VAL A 391 8.58 -11.96 4.23
CA VAL A 391 9.04 -10.58 4.48
C VAL A 391 8.28 -9.94 5.63
N LEU A 392 6.94 -10.01 5.62
CA LEU A 392 6.13 -9.46 6.70
C LEU A 392 6.41 -10.15 8.04
N ARG A 393 6.58 -11.47 8.03
CA ARG A 393 6.96 -12.25 9.21
C ARG A 393 8.32 -11.84 9.75
N ASN A 394 9.31 -11.57 8.88
CA ASN A 394 10.63 -11.08 9.30
C ASN A 394 10.53 -9.70 9.97
N LEU A 395 9.74 -8.78 9.43
CA LEU A 395 9.51 -7.46 10.03
C LEU A 395 8.84 -7.56 11.40
N LEU A 396 7.82 -8.42 11.54
CA LEU A 396 7.15 -8.69 12.81
C LEU A 396 8.07 -9.38 13.81
N ALA A 397 8.89 -10.31 13.35
CA ALA A 397 9.86 -11.01 14.19
C ALA A 397 10.92 -10.05 14.74
N GLU A 398 11.44 -9.17 13.90
CA GLU A 398 12.40 -8.15 14.30
C GLU A 398 11.76 -7.14 15.27
N LEU A 399 10.51 -6.70 15.01
CA LEU A 399 9.76 -5.83 15.94
C LEU A 399 9.61 -6.47 17.32
N ASP A 400 9.19 -7.75 17.38
CA ASP A 400 9.03 -8.48 18.64
C ASP A 400 10.35 -8.61 19.41
N LEU A 401 11.45 -8.93 18.71
CA LEU A 401 12.78 -8.99 19.32
C LEU A 401 13.24 -7.60 19.83
N ASN A 402 13.06 -6.57 19.03
CA ASN A 402 13.44 -5.20 19.40
C ASN A 402 12.61 -4.65 20.57
N LEU A 403 11.33 -4.99 20.65
CA LEU A 403 10.48 -4.68 21.78
C LEU A 403 11.06 -5.26 23.07
N GLY A 404 11.41 -6.57 23.06
CA GLY A 404 12.04 -7.21 24.22
C GLY A 404 13.44 -6.68 24.53
N LEU A 405 14.29 -6.48 23.51
CA LEU A 405 15.64 -5.94 23.70
C LEU A 405 15.65 -4.50 24.21
N SER A 406 14.62 -3.72 23.90
CA SER A 406 14.43 -2.38 24.46
C SER A 406 13.88 -2.38 25.89
N GLY A 407 13.50 -3.56 26.42
CA GLY A 407 12.97 -3.72 27.76
C GLY A 407 11.48 -3.38 27.88
N ASN A 408 10.71 -3.51 26.80
CA ASN A 408 9.26 -3.31 26.77
C ASN A 408 8.55 -4.64 26.51
N THR A 409 7.35 -4.79 27.06
CA THR A 409 6.52 -6.00 26.92
C THR A 409 5.32 -5.80 26.02
N SER A 410 4.92 -4.54 25.76
CA SER A 410 3.81 -4.18 24.87
C SER A 410 4.16 -2.98 24.01
N ILE A 411 3.59 -2.92 22.83
CA ILE A 411 3.68 -1.73 21.96
C ILE A 411 3.03 -0.50 22.62
N THR A 412 2.12 -0.69 23.55
CA THR A 412 1.48 0.41 24.32
C THR A 412 2.41 1.07 25.34
N GLU A 413 3.54 0.44 25.68
CA GLU A 413 4.57 1.00 26.55
C GLU A 413 5.54 1.91 25.79
N LEU A 414 5.53 1.86 24.44
CA LEU A 414 6.41 2.66 23.60
C LEU A 414 6.01 4.14 23.67
N GLY A 415 7.00 5.01 23.74
CA GLY A 415 6.80 6.45 23.78
C GLY A 415 8.13 7.20 23.71
N ALA A 416 8.10 8.51 23.91
CA ALA A 416 9.27 9.38 23.81
C ALA A 416 10.46 8.93 24.69
N ALA A 417 10.18 8.31 25.84
CA ALA A 417 11.22 7.78 26.75
C ALA A 417 11.95 6.54 26.19
N THR A 418 11.38 5.89 25.16
CA THR A 418 12.00 4.75 24.46
C THR A 418 13.04 5.21 23.45
N LEU A 419 13.04 6.49 23.08
CA LEU A 419 13.88 7.05 22.03
C LEU A 419 14.81 8.14 22.55
N SER A 420 15.92 8.32 21.83
CA SER A 420 16.78 9.49 21.91
C SER A 420 16.90 10.09 20.51
N HIS A 421 16.69 11.39 20.38
CA HIS A 421 16.92 12.12 19.13
C HIS A 421 18.39 12.53 19.05
N ASN A 422 19.09 12.09 18.01
CA ASN A 422 20.42 12.62 17.69
C ASN A 422 20.23 14.00 17.06
N ALA A 423 20.40 15.05 17.85
CA ALA A 423 20.64 16.38 17.29
C ALA A 423 22.03 16.33 16.62
N SER A 424 22.07 16.26 15.29
CA SER A 424 23.30 16.41 14.51
C SER A 424 23.76 17.86 14.51
#